data_74a229ba577c4baf7039eba712dc0a95
#
_entry.id   74a229ba577c4baf7039eba712dc0a95
#
_cell.length_a   1.000
_cell.length_b   1.000
_cell.length_c   1.000
_cell.angle_alpha   90.00
_cell.angle_beta   90.00
_cell.angle_gamma   90.00
#
_symmetry.space_group_name_H-M   'P 1'
#
loop_
_entity.id
_entity.type
_entity.pdbx_description
1 polymer ?
#
loop_
_entity_poly.entity_id
_entity_poly.type
_entity_poly.pdbx_seq_one_letter_code
_entity_poly.pdbx_strand_id
1 'polypeptide(L)'
;MAKKREKTRYIDLEVKSSAFTAFFRTFGIAGKKRGGIDFREITALRQLLSNEKARMLHTLRTKKPDSIYQLAKLLKRDFKSVRKDVELLKHFDLVRLEKGMKGKRKLLKPMSNLDVLHIKLKL
;
A
#
# COMPACT_ATOMS: atom_id res chain seq x y z
N MET A 1 25.33 13.60 17.17
CA MET A 1 24.43 13.33 16.04
C MET A 1 23.02 13.13 16.54
N ALA A 2 22.09 13.93 16.05
CA ALA A 2 20.68 13.75 16.37
C ALA A 2 20.18 12.47 15.72
N LYS A 3 19.62 11.56 16.51
CA LYS A 3 18.94 10.37 15.97
C LYS A 3 17.72 10.83 15.18
N LYS A 4 17.66 10.45 13.91
CA LYS A 4 16.50 10.68 13.06
C LYS A 4 15.30 9.95 13.68
N ARG A 5 14.20 10.67 13.90
CA ARG A 5 12.96 10.05 14.39
C ARG A 5 12.43 9.08 13.35
N GLU A 6 12.25 7.83 13.76
CA GLU A 6 11.58 6.85 12.93
C GLU A 6 10.11 7.20 12.77
N LYS A 7 9.63 7.16 11.53
CA LYS A 7 8.21 7.34 11.24
C LYS A 7 7.53 5.98 11.25
N THR A 8 6.71 5.75 12.25
CA THR A 8 5.99 4.50 12.46
C THR A 8 4.53 4.66 12.09
N ARG A 9 4.02 3.74 11.30
CA ARG A 9 2.60 3.64 11.00
C ARG A 9 2.02 2.42 11.71
N TYR A 10 0.94 2.64 12.43
CA TYR A 10 0.19 1.58 13.10
C TYR A 10 -1.04 1.24 12.29
N ILE A 11 -1.22 -0.04 12.02
CA ILE A 11 -2.41 -0.56 11.35
C ILE A 11 -3.10 -1.53 12.30
N ASP A 12 -4.32 -1.19 12.69
CA ASP A 12 -5.18 -2.07 13.46
C ASP A 12 -6.17 -2.74 12.50
N LEU A 13 -6.08 -4.06 12.41
CA LEU A 13 -6.96 -4.84 11.57
C LEU A 13 -7.98 -5.59 12.44
N GLU A 14 -9.25 -5.28 12.24
CA GLU A 14 -10.34 -6.06 12.83
C GLU A 14 -10.94 -6.99 11.80
N VAL A 15 -11.04 -8.27 12.15
CA VAL A 15 -11.50 -9.32 11.25
C VAL A 15 -12.98 -9.18 10.86
N LYS A 16 -13.73 -8.27 11.45
CA LYS A 16 -15.17 -8.08 11.19
C LYS A 16 -15.53 -6.71 10.60
N SER A 17 -14.58 -5.97 10.07
CA SER A 17 -14.84 -4.64 9.57
C SER A 17 -15.56 -4.67 8.22
N SER A 18 -16.72 -4.00 8.14
CA SER A 18 -17.47 -3.85 6.89
C SER A 18 -16.71 -3.04 5.83
N ALA A 19 -15.82 -2.14 6.27
CA ALA A 19 -14.98 -1.36 5.36
C ALA A 19 -14.04 -2.25 4.56
N PHE A 20 -13.50 -3.31 5.18
CA PHE A 20 -12.67 -4.28 4.49
C PHE A 20 -13.44 -5.06 3.43
N THR A 21 -14.70 -5.38 3.67
CA THR A 21 -15.53 -6.09 2.69
C THR A 21 -15.67 -5.29 1.39
N ALA A 22 -15.93 -3.99 1.49
CA ALA A 22 -16.01 -3.11 0.33
C ALA A 22 -14.67 -3.00 -0.40
N PHE A 23 -13.60 -2.90 0.35
CA PHE A 23 -12.24 -2.86 -0.17
C PHE A 23 -11.90 -4.12 -0.98
N PHE A 24 -12.21 -5.30 -0.45
CA PHE A 24 -11.93 -6.56 -1.14
C PHE A 24 -12.68 -6.71 -2.45
N ARG A 25 -13.92 -6.22 -2.52
CA ARG A 25 -14.68 -6.20 -3.78
C ARG A 25 -13.98 -5.34 -4.82
N THR A 26 -13.46 -4.18 -4.42
CA THR A 26 -12.77 -3.26 -5.32
C THR A 26 -11.51 -3.87 -5.90
N PHE A 27 -10.75 -4.60 -5.09
CA PHE A 27 -9.47 -5.20 -5.50
C PHE A 27 -9.58 -6.65 -5.96
N GLY A 28 -10.81 -7.19 -6.07
CA GLY A 28 -11.03 -8.54 -6.56
C GLY A 28 -10.51 -9.65 -5.67
N ILE A 29 -10.34 -9.37 -4.39
CA ILE A 29 -9.89 -10.37 -3.41
C ILE A 29 -11.10 -11.20 -2.99
N ALA A 30 -11.14 -12.48 -3.41
CA ALA A 30 -12.21 -13.39 -3.06
C ALA A 30 -11.90 -14.14 -1.77
N GLY A 31 -12.91 -14.26 -0.91
CA GLY A 31 -12.80 -15.05 0.30
C GLY A 31 -14.18 -15.34 0.87
N LYS A 32 -14.32 -16.48 1.52
CA LYS A 32 -15.56 -16.87 2.20
C LYS A 32 -15.39 -16.70 3.70
N LYS A 33 -16.40 -16.11 4.33
CA LYS A 33 -16.48 -16.05 5.78
C LYS A 33 -16.82 -17.43 6.33
N ARG A 34 -15.95 -17.99 7.17
CA ARG A 34 -16.17 -19.28 7.82
C ARG A 34 -15.98 -19.12 9.33
N GLY A 35 -16.96 -19.58 10.11
CA GLY A 35 -16.83 -19.66 11.57
C GLY A 35 -16.55 -18.34 12.28
N GLY A 36 -17.03 -17.20 11.76
CA GLY A 36 -16.79 -15.88 12.36
C GLY A 36 -15.46 -15.24 12.02
N ILE A 37 -14.56 -15.94 11.33
CA ILE A 37 -13.28 -15.38 10.87
C ILE A 37 -13.43 -14.95 9.41
N ASP A 38 -13.06 -13.72 9.13
CA ASP A 38 -13.07 -13.22 7.74
C ASP A 38 -11.70 -13.47 7.09
N PHE A 39 -11.63 -14.56 6.32
CA PHE A 39 -10.39 -14.93 5.61
C PHE A 39 -9.96 -13.91 4.55
N ARG A 40 -10.88 -13.03 4.12
CA ARG A 40 -10.54 -11.96 3.17
C ARG A 40 -9.56 -10.95 3.78
N GLU A 41 -9.71 -10.64 5.05
CA GLU A 41 -8.79 -9.74 5.75
C GLU A 41 -7.40 -10.34 5.86
N ILE A 42 -7.32 -11.64 6.14
CA ILE A 42 -6.05 -12.36 6.18
C ILE A 42 -5.39 -12.36 4.81
N THR A 43 -6.16 -12.52 3.74
CA THR A 43 -5.66 -12.46 2.37
C THR A 43 -5.11 -11.08 2.04
N ALA A 44 -5.82 -10.01 2.40
CA ALA A 44 -5.38 -8.64 2.20
C ALA A 44 -4.09 -8.35 2.99
N LEU A 45 -4.02 -8.79 4.23
CA LEU A 45 -2.82 -8.66 5.05
C LEU A 45 -1.63 -9.38 4.42
N ARG A 46 -1.86 -10.58 3.90
CA ARG A 46 -0.83 -11.36 3.22
C ARG A 46 -0.31 -10.64 1.97
N GLN A 47 -1.22 -10.03 1.20
CA GLN A 47 -0.82 -9.20 0.05
C GLN A 47 -0.06 -7.95 0.48
N LEU A 48 -0.50 -7.30 1.54
CA LEU A 48 0.17 -6.12 2.09
C LEU A 48 1.60 -6.43 2.54
N LEU A 49 1.83 -7.61 3.08
CA LEU A 49 3.12 -8.06 3.60
C LEU A 49 4.00 -8.73 2.53
N SER A 50 3.64 -8.66 1.27
CA SER A 50 4.44 -9.28 0.21
C SER A 50 5.79 -8.56 0.04
N ASN A 51 6.79 -9.30 -0.45
CA ASN A 51 8.10 -8.76 -0.76
C ASN A 51 8.01 -7.62 -1.78
N GLU A 52 7.08 -7.71 -2.73
CA GLU A 52 6.87 -6.69 -3.74
C GLU A 52 6.40 -5.36 -3.14
N LYS A 53 5.48 -5.40 -2.16
CA LYS A 53 5.02 -4.20 -1.46
C LYS A 53 6.11 -3.60 -0.60
N ALA A 54 6.88 -4.43 0.09
CA ALA A 54 8.02 -3.98 0.88
C ALA A 54 9.07 -3.29 0.00
N ARG A 55 9.38 -3.87 -1.15
CA ARG A 55 10.28 -3.27 -2.13
C ARG A 55 9.75 -1.96 -2.67
N MET A 56 8.45 -1.89 -2.94
CA MET A 56 7.78 -0.67 -3.40
C MET A 56 7.91 0.46 -2.36
N LEU A 57 7.59 0.19 -1.10
CA LEU A 57 7.72 1.17 -0.02
C LEU A 57 9.16 1.64 0.14
N HIS A 58 10.11 0.73 0.08
CA HIS A 58 11.53 1.06 0.14
C HIS A 58 11.95 1.96 -1.03
N THR A 59 11.53 1.62 -2.24
CA THR A 59 11.84 2.40 -3.45
C THR A 59 11.23 3.81 -3.38
N LEU A 60 9.99 3.93 -2.91
CA LEU A 60 9.35 5.22 -2.72
C LEU A 60 10.11 6.10 -1.73
N ARG A 61 10.59 5.50 -0.66
CA ARG A 61 11.33 6.23 0.36
C ARG A 61 12.71 6.66 -0.11
N THR A 62 13.42 5.81 -0.84
CA THR A 62 14.83 6.03 -1.21
C THR A 62 15.00 6.71 -2.56
N LYS A 63 14.21 6.35 -3.55
CA LYS A 63 14.33 6.86 -4.92
C LYS A 63 13.40 8.03 -5.24
N LYS A 64 12.33 8.21 -4.50
CA LYS A 64 11.37 9.30 -4.63
C LYS A 64 10.93 9.54 -6.08
N PRO A 65 10.30 8.55 -6.76
CA PRO A 65 9.88 8.69 -8.14
C PRO A 65 8.85 9.82 -8.30
N ASP A 66 8.86 10.48 -9.46
CA ASP A 66 7.97 11.61 -9.75
C ASP A 66 6.56 11.18 -10.14
N SER A 67 6.39 9.92 -10.52
CA SER A 67 5.11 9.40 -11.00
C SER A 67 5.02 7.90 -10.76
N ILE A 68 3.79 7.35 -10.86
CA ILE A 68 3.57 5.91 -10.81
C ILE A 68 4.27 5.23 -12.00
N TYR A 69 4.29 5.90 -13.15
CA TYR A 69 4.97 5.39 -14.33
C TYR A 69 6.48 5.22 -14.07
N GLN A 70 7.11 6.21 -13.48
CA GLN A 70 8.53 6.14 -13.12
C GLN A 70 8.77 5.05 -12.07
N LEU A 71 7.87 4.92 -11.10
CA LEU A 71 7.95 3.86 -10.11
C LEU A 71 7.92 2.48 -10.77
N ALA A 72 7.02 2.28 -11.73
CA ALA A 72 6.94 1.03 -12.47
C ALA A 72 8.25 0.71 -13.20
N LYS A 73 8.88 1.71 -13.80
CA LYS A 73 10.19 1.54 -14.44
C LYS A 73 11.27 1.14 -13.44
N LEU A 74 11.31 1.79 -12.28
CA LEU A 74 12.28 1.47 -11.24
C LEU A 74 12.11 0.06 -10.69
N LEU A 75 10.87 -0.41 -10.59
CA LEU A 75 10.54 -1.75 -10.11
C LEU A 75 10.63 -2.81 -11.21
N LYS A 76 10.79 -2.41 -12.46
CA LYS A 76 10.78 -3.30 -13.64
C LYS A 76 9.51 -4.14 -13.71
N ARG A 77 8.37 -3.49 -13.47
CA ARG A 77 7.04 -4.10 -13.49
C ARG A 77 6.11 -3.28 -14.38
N ASP A 78 5.02 -3.91 -14.84
CA ASP A 78 4.05 -3.21 -15.65
C ASP A 78 3.28 -2.14 -14.84
N PHE A 79 2.90 -1.09 -15.53
CA PHE A 79 2.22 0.07 -14.92
C PHE A 79 0.93 -0.32 -14.21
N LYS A 80 0.12 -1.17 -14.84
CA LYS A 80 -1.19 -1.58 -14.30
C LYS A 80 -1.05 -2.30 -12.96
N SER A 81 -0.12 -3.22 -12.86
CA SER A 81 0.16 -3.95 -11.62
C SER A 81 0.69 -3.04 -10.53
N VAL A 82 1.61 -2.15 -10.87
CA VAL A 82 2.18 -1.19 -9.91
C VAL A 82 1.11 -0.22 -9.43
N ARG A 83 0.27 0.28 -10.32
CA ARG A 83 -0.84 1.16 -9.95
C ARG A 83 -1.80 0.48 -8.97
N LYS A 84 -2.14 -0.78 -9.23
CA LYS A 84 -3.01 -1.55 -8.34
C LYS A 84 -2.39 -1.70 -6.95
N ASP A 85 -1.11 -1.97 -6.87
CA ASP A 85 -0.39 -2.09 -5.60
C ASP A 85 -0.31 -0.75 -4.86
N VAL A 86 -0.10 0.35 -5.59
CA VAL A 86 -0.11 1.70 -5.01
C VAL A 86 -1.49 2.03 -4.42
N GLU A 87 -2.57 1.69 -5.11
CA GLU A 87 -3.93 1.88 -4.60
C GLU A 87 -4.17 1.08 -3.32
N LEU A 88 -3.67 -0.15 -3.27
CA LEU A 88 -3.74 -0.97 -2.06
C LEU A 88 -3.01 -0.31 -0.88
N LEU A 89 -1.79 0.13 -1.10
CA LEU A 89 -0.99 0.80 -0.07
C LEU A 89 -1.61 2.12 0.35
N LYS A 90 -2.18 2.86 -0.58
CA LYS A 90 -2.90 4.10 -0.29
C LYS A 90 -4.11 3.85 0.60
N HIS A 91 -4.84 2.77 0.37
CA HIS A 91 -6.00 2.41 1.18
C HIS A 91 -5.62 2.21 2.66
N PHE A 92 -4.45 1.64 2.91
CA PHE A 92 -3.92 1.48 4.26
C PHE A 92 -3.14 2.70 4.77
N ASP A 93 -3.19 3.80 4.04
CA ASP A 93 -2.54 5.05 4.40
C ASP A 93 -1.00 4.94 4.48
N LEU A 94 -0.44 3.99 3.77
CA LEU A 94 1.01 3.78 3.70
C LEU A 94 1.67 4.58 2.59
N VAL A 95 0.89 4.95 1.57
CA VAL A 95 1.31 5.74 0.42
C VAL A 95 0.34 6.90 0.25
N ARG A 96 0.88 8.06 -0.09
CA ARG A 96 0.11 9.24 -0.47
C ARG A 96 0.32 9.50 -1.95
N LEU A 97 -0.74 9.94 -2.61
CA LEU A 97 -0.67 10.37 -4.01
C LEU A 97 -0.84 11.88 -4.07
N GLU A 98 0.15 12.56 -4.59
CA GLU A 98 0.08 14.00 -4.84
C GLU A 98 -0.08 14.26 -6.34
N LYS A 99 -1.00 15.17 -6.67
CA LYS A 99 -1.15 15.64 -8.04
C LYS A 99 -0.01 16.58 -8.37
N GLY A 100 0.66 16.31 -9.49
CA GLY A 100 1.72 17.16 -10.01
C GLY A 100 1.55 17.40 -11.49
N MET A 101 2.37 18.28 -12.02
CA MET A 101 2.42 18.60 -13.44
C MET A 101 3.84 18.47 -13.96
N LYS A 102 4.01 17.84 -15.10
CA LYS A 102 5.26 17.84 -15.85
C LYS A 102 4.95 18.42 -17.25
N GLY A 103 5.24 19.71 -17.44
CA GLY A 103 4.75 20.44 -18.60
C GLY A 103 3.23 20.50 -18.59
N LYS A 104 2.57 20.01 -19.66
CA LYS A 104 1.11 19.93 -19.76
C LYS A 104 0.54 18.60 -19.23
N ARG A 105 1.39 17.69 -18.78
CA ARG A 105 0.97 16.36 -18.28
C ARG A 105 0.62 16.42 -16.80
N LYS A 106 -0.55 15.88 -16.47
CA LYS A 106 -0.92 15.61 -15.08
C LYS A 106 -0.23 14.33 -14.62
N LEU A 107 0.49 14.43 -13.52
CA LEU A 107 1.18 13.29 -12.91
C LEU A 107 0.60 13.01 -11.54
N LEU A 108 0.58 11.74 -11.16
CA LEU A 108 0.33 11.32 -9.79
C LEU A 108 1.66 10.87 -9.19
N LYS A 109 2.13 11.62 -8.21
CA LYS A 109 3.38 11.31 -7.52
C LYS A 109 3.09 10.46 -6.29
N PRO A 110 3.55 9.21 -6.26
CA PRO A 110 3.43 8.36 -5.08
C PRO A 110 4.50 8.73 -4.06
N MET A 111 4.12 8.87 -2.80
CA MET A 111 5.04 9.25 -1.73
C MET A 111 4.85 8.34 -0.53
N SER A 112 5.97 7.93 0.05
CA SER A 112 5.99 7.26 1.34
C SER A 112 7.29 7.59 2.06
N ASN A 113 7.19 8.03 3.31
CA ASN A 113 8.34 8.21 4.20
C ASN A 113 8.24 7.31 5.43
N LEU A 114 7.60 6.18 5.25
CA LEU A 114 7.41 5.22 6.31
C LEU A 114 8.71 4.47 6.60
N ASP A 115 9.16 4.52 7.84
CA ASP A 115 10.34 3.77 8.29
C ASP A 115 9.94 2.44 8.94
N VAL A 116 8.85 2.44 9.68
CA VAL A 116 8.38 1.26 10.43
C VAL A 116 6.89 1.07 10.22
N LEU A 117 6.50 -0.15 9.93
CA LEU A 117 5.11 -0.56 9.84
C LEU A 117 4.79 -1.53 10.98
N HIS A 118 3.88 -1.13 11.86
CA HIS A 118 3.42 -1.95 12.97
C HIS A 118 2.00 -2.44 12.68
N ILE A 119 1.82 -3.75 12.60
CA ILE A 119 0.53 -4.36 12.29
C ILE A 119 0.03 -5.14 13.50
N LYS A 120 -1.18 -4.82 13.93
CA LYS A 120 -1.88 -5.54 14.99
C LYS A 120 -3.10 -6.23 14.37
N LEU A 121 -3.13 -7.55 14.46
CA LEU A 121 -4.26 -8.34 13.99
C LEU A 121 -5.07 -8.82 15.18
N LYS A 122 -6.35 -8.45 15.22
CA LYS A 122 -7.27 -8.90 16.25
C LYS A 122 -8.17 -10.00 15.68
N LEU A 123 -8.08 -11.17 16.25
CA LEU A 123 -8.88 -12.33 15.83
C LEU A 123 -10.20 -12.42 16.56
#